data_c91c6d246d23f82c993b8ac493e4bcd4
#
_entry.id   c91c6d246d23f82c993b8ac493e4bcd4
#
_cell.length_a   1.000
_cell.length_b   1.000
_cell.length_c   1.000
_cell.angle_alpha   90.00
_cell.angle_beta   90.00
_cell.angle_gamma   90.00
#
_symmetry.space_group_name_H-M   'P 1'
#
loop_
_entity.id
_entity.type
_entity.pdbx_description
1 polymer ?
#
loop_
_entity_poly.entity_id
_entity_poly.type
_entity_poly.pdbx_seq_one_letter_code
_entity_poly.pdbx_strand_id
1 'polypeptide(L)'
;MKLLIGGSSSKIFHLKEFSDTLEKFDVETKLVLDIDYADGFPSRKFKRWIKNNNKFEKLVEEFKPDLILVDRQRHFGLEATKTNIPLLVHLRGNHWKEIEMAKQTLYKSIPKKIAINKWEEIAEQCFNHADMILPICKHLDQVVTN
;
A
#
# COMPACT_ATOMS: atom_id res chain seq x y z
N MET A 1 16.53 -4.02 -13.60
CA MET A 1 15.58 -3.19 -12.81
C MET A 1 15.16 -3.98 -11.58
N LYS A 2 15.15 -3.33 -10.41
CA LYS A 2 14.74 -3.94 -9.13
C LYS A 2 13.40 -3.41 -8.68
N LEU A 3 12.43 -4.29 -8.50
CA LEU A 3 11.07 -3.95 -8.06
C LEU A 3 10.78 -4.51 -6.66
N LEU A 4 10.52 -3.63 -5.71
CA LEU A 4 10.03 -4.00 -4.38
C LEU A 4 8.49 -4.02 -4.39
N ILE A 5 7.88 -5.14 -4.01
CA ILE A 5 6.43 -5.32 -4.00
C ILE A 5 5.95 -5.51 -2.57
N GLY A 6 5.14 -4.58 -2.07
CA GLY A 6 4.45 -4.68 -0.78
C GLY A 6 3.03 -5.20 -0.95
N GLY A 7 2.75 -6.39 -0.42
CA GLY A 7 1.47 -7.05 -0.58
C GLY A 7 0.82 -7.51 0.72
N SER A 8 -0.51 -7.64 0.70
CA SER A 8 -1.26 -8.19 1.82
C SER A 8 -1.22 -9.73 1.82
N SER A 9 -1.31 -10.33 3.01
CA SER A 9 -1.34 -11.79 3.16
C SER A 9 -2.46 -12.46 2.35
N SER A 10 -3.60 -11.80 2.19
CA SER A 10 -4.74 -12.33 1.41
C SER A 10 -4.51 -12.34 -0.10
N LYS A 11 -3.49 -11.64 -0.59
CA LYS A 11 -3.22 -11.44 -2.02
C LYS A 11 -1.80 -11.83 -2.42
N ILE A 12 -1.00 -12.28 -1.47
CA ILE A 12 0.41 -12.63 -1.68
C ILE A 12 0.58 -13.67 -2.78
N PHE A 13 -0.36 -14.60 -2.93
CA PHE A 13 -0.32 -15.63 -3.96
C PHE A 13 -0.37 -15.02 -5.38
N HIS A 14 -1.33 -14.13 -5.65
CA HIS A 14 -1.43 -13.47 -6.95
C HIS A 14 -0.25 -12.54 -7.23
N LEU A 15 0.25 -11.86 -6.20
CA LEU A 15 1.43 -11.01 -6.33
C LEU A 15 2.68 -11.83 -6.58
N LYS A 16 2.73 -13.07 -6.07
CA LYS A 16 3.82 -13.99 -6.39
C LYS A 16 3.81 -14.39 -7.86
N GLU A 17 2.65 -14.77 -8.41
CA GLU A 17 2.53 -15.08 -9.84
C GLU A 17 2.95 -13.89 -10.72
N PHE A 18 2.57 -12.68 -10.32
CA PHE A 18 2.99 -11.45 -10.99
C PHE A 18 4.51 -11.25 -10.90
N SER A 19 5.08 -11.39 -9.70
CA SER A 19 6.52 -11.32 -9.45
C SER A 19 7.29 -12.35 -10.30
N ASP A 20 6.89 -13.62 -10.26
CA ASP A 20 7.50 -14.71 -11.02
C ASP A 20 7.40 -14.48 -12.56
N THR A 21 6.35 -13.77 -13.00
CA THR A 21 6.20 -13.38 -14.39
C THR A 21 7.17 -12.28 -14.79
N LEU A 22 7.34 -11.27 -13.94
CA LEU A 22 8.26 -10.15 -14.21
C LEU A 22 9.73 -10.61 -14.25
N GLU A 23 10.09 -11.62 -13.47
CA GLU A 23 11.45 -12.20 -13.50
C GLU A 23 11.81 -12.77 -14.86
N LYS A 24 10.81 -13.24 -15.64
CA LYS A 24 11.02 -13.71 -17.02
C LYS A 24 11.38 -12.58 -17.99
N PHE A 25 11.20 -11.32 -17.58
CA PHE A 25 11.53 -10.12 -18.34
C PHE A 25 12.72 -9.36 -17.73
N ASP A 26 13.62 -10.07 -17.03
CA ASP A 26 14.82 -9.50 -16.41
C ASP A 26 14.53 -8.41 -15.37
N VAL A 27 13.40 -8.49 -14.69
CA VAL A 27 13.07 -7.65 -13.54
C VAL A 27 13.36 -8.44 -12.25
N GLU A 28 14.36 -8.02 -11.50
CA GLU A 28 14.63 -8.57 -10.17
C GLU A 28 13.54 -8.11 -9.20
N THR A 29 12.75 -9.04 -8.67
CA THR A 29 11.63 -8.71 -7.79
C THR A 29 11.89 -9.13 -6.35
N LYS A 30 11.38 -8.34 -5.40
CA LYS A 30 11.33 -8.71 -3.98
C LYS A 30 9.91 -8.49 -3.45
N LEU A 31 9.17 -9.59 -3.32
CA LEU A 31 7.82 -9.58 -2.76
C LEU A 31 7.87 -9.75 -1.24
N VAL A 32 7.21 -8.85 -0.50
CA VAL A 32 7.17 -8.88 0.96
C VAL A 32 5.73 -8.70 1.47
N LEU A 33 5.47 -9.21 2.68
CA LEU A 33 4.24 -8.86 3.39
C LEU A 33 4.36 -7.44 3.95
N ASP A 34 3.47 -6.56 3.53
CA ASP A 34 3.43 -5.14 3.90
C ASP A 34 3.49 -4.94 5.43
N ILE A 35 2.70 -5.73 6.17
CA ILE A 35 2.55 -5.65 7.61
C ILE A 35 3.81 -6.04 8.41
N ASP A 36 4.75 -6.75 7.81
CA ASP A 36 5.98 -7.18 8.49
C ASP A 36 7.05 -6.08 8.49
N TYR A 37 6.93 -5.14 7.57
CA TYR A 37 7.90 -4.06 7.36
C TYR A 37 7.37 -2.69 7.76
N ALA A 38 6.06 -2.44 7.60
CA ALA A 38 5.43 -1.18 7.98
C ALA A 38 4.05 -1.42 8.59
N ASP A 39 3.86 -0.95 9.82
CA ASP A 39 2.61 -1.04 10.52
C ASP A 39 2.48 0.12 11.53
N GLY A 40 1.27 0.49 11.87
CA GLY A 40 1.01 1.59 12.77
C GLY A 40 -0.48 1.74 13.10
N PHE A 41 -0.85 2.86 13.71
CA PHE A 41 -2.26 3.19 13.92
C PHE A 41 -2.93 3.59 12.58
N PRO A 42 -4.12 3.11 12.29
CA PRO A 42 -4.92 2.12 13.02
C PRO A 42 -4.53 0.68 12.67
N SER A 43 -4.34 -0.13 13.69
CA SER A 43 -4.04 -1.56 13.56
C SER A 43 -4.81 -2.31 14.64
N ARG A 44 -5.15 -3.58 14.40
CA ARG A 44 -5.81 -4.44 15.39
C ARG A 44 -4.94 -4.74 16.62
N LYS A 45 -3.61 -4.57 16.51
CA LYS A 45 -2.66 -4.85 17.59
C LYS A 45 -2.12 -3.56 18.16
N PHE A 46 -2.57 -3.15 19.34
CA PHE A 46 -2.14 -1.93 20.04
C PHE A 46 -0.61 -1.79 20.16
N LYS A 47 0.11 -2.88 20.39
CA LYS A 47 1.59 -2.89 20.44
C LYS A 47 2.25 -2.37 19.16
N ARG A 48 1.55 -2.40 18.02
CA ARG A 48 2.06 -1.93 16.72
C ARG A 48 1.93 -0.41 16.55
N TRP A 49 1.12 0.25 17.37
CA TRP A 49 0.93 1.71 17.28
C TRP A 49 2.16 2.50 17.76
N ILE A 50 2.96 1.91 18.63
CA ILE A 50 4.08 2.57 19.35
C ILE A 50 5.43 2.16 18.78
N LYS A 51 5.49 1.11 17.95
CA LYS A 51 6.75 0.55 17.49
C LYS A 51 7.24 1.30 16.26
N ASN A 52 8.16 2.25 16.48
CA ASN A 52 8.97 2.79 15.38
C ASN A 52 9.87 1.66 14.86
N ASN A 53 9.66 1.26 13.62
CA ASN A 53 10.26 0.05 13.09
C ASN A 53 11.03 0.43 11.82
N ASN A 54 12.34 0.66 11.93
CA ASN A 54 13.24 0.92 10.80
C ASN A 54 13.37 -0.27 9.82
N LYS A 55 12.40 -1.19 9.84
CA LYS A 55 12.43 -2.38 8.99
C LYS A 55 12.22 -2.03 7.51
N PHE A 56 11.37 -1.05 7.23
CA PHE A 56 11.15 -0.60 5.86
C PHE A 56 12.42 0.06 5.31
N GLU A 57 13.03 0.96 6.07
CA GLU A 57 14.29 1.61 5.70
C GLU A 57 15.38 0.58 5.42
N LYS A 58 15.60 -0.37 6.35
CA LYS A 58 16.56 -1.46 6.16
C LYS A 58 16.28 -2.29 4.92
N LEU A 59 15.01 -2.62 4.65
CA LEU A 59 14.61 -3.34 3.45
C LEU A 59 15.01 -2.58 2.18
N VAL A 60 14.78 -1.28 2.15
CA VAL A 60 15.14 -0.40 1.02
C VAL A 60 16.66 -0.29 0.88
N GLU A 61 17.39 -0.11 1.98
CA GLU A 61 18.86 -0.05 1.98
C GLU A 61 19.53 -1.34 1.50
N GLU A 62 18.98 -2.49 1.91
CA GLU A 62 19.50 -3.82 1.52
C GLU A 62 19.18 -4.17 0.08
N PHE A 63 17.93 -3.98 -0.34
CA PHE A 63 17.47 -4.38 -1.67
C PHE A 63 17.80 -3.34 -2.74
N LYS A 64 17.80 -2.04 -2.38
CA LYS A 64 18.03 -0.90 -3.29
C LYS A 64 17.10 -0.95 -4.51
N PRO A 65 15.77 -0.90 -4.30
CA PRO A 65 14.83 -0.96 -5.40
C PRO A 65 14.89 0.29 -6.28
N ASP A 66 14.71 0.10 -7.59
CA ASP A 66 14.51 1.18 -8.54
C ASP A 66 13.05 1.67 -8.54
N LEU A 67 12.12 0.83 -8.03
CA LEU A 67 10.69 1.06 -8.08
C LEU A 67 9.99 0.32 -6.93
N ILE A 68 8.97 0.93 -6.34
CA ILE A 68 8.14 0.32 -5.29
C ILE A 68 6.70 0.18 -5.80
N LEU A 69 6.14 -1.03 -5.75
CA LEU A 69 4.74 -1.31 -6.02
C LEU A 69 4.02 -1.67 -4.73
N VAL A 70 2.91 -1.00 -4.44
CA VAL A 70 2.05 -1.31 -3.29
C VAL A 70 0.69 -1.82 -3.75
N ASP A 71 0.30 -2.96 -3.21
CA ASP A 71 -1.00 -3.59 -3.47
C ASP A 71 -2.15 -2.90 -2.71
N ARG A 72 -1.80 -2.13 -1.68
CA ARG A 72 -2.75 -1.36 -0.87
C ARG A 72 -2.12 -0.07 -0.38
N GLN A 73 -2.92 0.98 -0.38
CA GLN A 73 -2.60 2.28 0.19
C GLN A 73 -2.67 2.25 1.73
N ARG A 74 -1.65 1.65 2.36
CA ARG A 74 -1.51 1.43 3.81
C ARG A 74 -0.14 1.90 4.30
N HIS A 75 0.25 1.52 5.52
CA HIS A 75 1.50 1.97 6.14
C HIS A 75 2.74 1.69 5.29
N PHE A 76 2.78 0.58 4.56
CA PHE A 76 3.90 0.29 3.65
C PHE A 76 4.01 1.33 2.53
N GLY A 77 2.88 1.68 1.92
CA GLY A 77 2.82 2.79 0.95
C GLY A 77 3.19 4.13 1.59
N LEU A 78 2.69 4.40 2.81
CA LEU A 78 3.06 5.60 3.57
C LEU A 78 4.57 5.69 3.85
N GLU A 79 5.24 4.59 4.17
CA GLU A 79 6.70 4.60 4.31
C GLU A 79 7.39 4.81 2.95
N ALA A 80 6.84 4.23 1.87
CA ALA A 80 7.36 4.45 0.52
C ALA A 80 7.31 5.92 0.09
N THR A 81 6.26 6.67 0.47
CA THR A 81 6.17 8.12 0.16
C THR A 81 7.26 8.97 0.79
N LYS A 82 7.97 8.46 1.79
CA LYS A 82 9.09 9.15 2.44
C LYS A 82 10.43 8.95 1.73
N THR A 83 10.45 8.09 0.73
CA THR A 83 11.65 7.82 -0.09
C THR A 83 11.62 8.62 -1.38
N ASN A 84 12.78 8.71 -2.06
CA ASN A 84 12.87 9.27 -3.41
C ASN A 84 12.72 8.20 -4.51
N ILE A 85 12.22 7.01 -4.14
CA ILE A 85 12.03 5.90 -5.06
C ILE A 85 10.64 6.00 -5.67
N PRO A 86 10.48 5.91 -7.00
CA PRO A 86 9.18 5.97 -7.63
C PRO A 86 8.18 4.97 -7.06
N LEU A 87 6.97 5.45 -6.78
CA LEU A 87 5.89 4.69 -6.13
C LEU A 87 4.76 4.40 -7.11
N LEU A 88 4.46 3.12 -7.30
CA LEU A 88 3.26 2.65 -7.99
C LEU A 88 2.22 2.18 -6.98
N VAL A 89 0.99 2.65 -7.11
CA VAL A 89 -0.13 2.24 -6.25
C VAL A 89 -1.15 1.45 -7.07
N HIS A 90 -1.35 0.20 -6.72
CA HIS A 90 -2.35 -0.65 -7.36
C HIS A 90 -3.74 -0.36 -6.80
N LEU A 91 -4.66 0.11 -7.64
CA LEU A 91 -6.04 0.43 -7.29
C LEU A 91 -6.98 -0.70 -7.69
N ARG A 92 -7.52 -1.43 -6.69
CA ARG A 92 -8.37 -2.60 -6.91
C ARG A 92 -9.86 -2.34 -6.80
N GLY A 93 -10.25 -1.25 -6.16
CA GLY A 93 -11.64 -0.87 -5.92
C GLY A 93 -11.80 0.64 -5.87
N ASN A 94 -13.04 1.11 -5.88
CA ASN A 94 -13.30 2.53 -5.70
C ASN A 94 -13.11 2.90 -4.22
N HIS A 95 -11.86 3.19 -3.86
CA HIS A 95 -11.44 3.49 -2.50
C HIS A 95 -12.30 4.56 -1.84
N TRP A 96 -12.62 5.62 -2.56
CA TRP A 96 -13.41 6.76 -2.02
C TRP A 96 -14.82 6.33 -1.65
N LYS A 97 -15.51 5.59 -2.52
CA LYS A 97 -16.84 5.01 -2.22
C LYS A 97 -16.80 3.98 -1.10
N GLU A 98 -15.75 3.16 -1.04
CA GLU A 98 -15.57 2.18 0.03
C GLU A 98 -15.40 2.86 1.39
N ILE A 99 -14.60 3.93 1.48
CA ILE A 99 -14.43 4.72 2.69
C ILE A 99 -15.74 5.40 3.11
N GLU A 100 -16.45 6.02 2.17
CA GLU A 100 -17.74 6.67 2.44
C GLU A 100 -18.76 5.66 3.00
N MET A 101 -18.94 4.51 2.35
CA MET A 101 -19.81 3.45 2.82
C MET A 101 -19.37 2.92 4.19
N ALA A 102 -18.08 2.74 4.42
CA ALA A 102 -17.56 2.28 5.71
C ALA A 102 -17.86 3.29 6.82
N LYS A 103 -17.71 4.59 6.59
CA LYS A 103 -18.09 5.65 7.54
C LYS A 103 -19.57 5.60 7.90
N GLN A 104 -20.43 5.36 6.92
CA GLN A 104 -21.89 5.32 7.11
C GLN A 104 -22.35 4.04 7.82
N THR A 105 -21.68 2.91 7.65
CA THR A 105 -22.15 1.61 8.09
C THR A 105 -21.38 1.01 9.26
N LEU A 106 -20.06 0.90 9.16
CA LEU A 106 -19.21 0.12 10.07
C LEU A 106 -18.52 0.96 11.14
N TYR A 107 -18.18 2.21 10.82
CA TYR A 107 -17.33 3.06 11.64
C TYR A 107 -18.12 4.17 12.37
N LYS A 108 -19.18 3.77 13.12
CA LYS A 108 -20.10 4.71 13.80
C LYS A 108 -19.61 5.18 15.17
N SER A 109 -18.86 4.39 15.93
CA SER A 109 -18.35 4.78 17.25
C SER A 109 -17.14 5.70 17.14
N ILE A 110 -16.90 6.54 18.13
CA ILE A 110 -15.81 7.54 18.13
C ILE A 110 -14.44 6.91 17.82
N PRO A 111 -13.99 5.82 18.49
CA PRO A 111 -12.69 5.23 18.17
C PRO A 111 -12.60 4.71 16.72
N LYS A 112 -13.71 4.17 16.21
CA LYS A 112 -13.77 3.70 14.82
C LYS A 112 -13.72 4.86 13.81
N LYS A 113 -14.40 5.98 14.11
CA LYS A 113 -14.33 7.19 13.27
C LYS A 113 -12.90 7.72 13.17
N ILE A 114 -12.18 7.76 14.29
CA ILE A 114 -10.76 8.16 14.28
C ILE A 114 -9.94 7.20 13.42
N ALA A 115 -10.17 5.90 13.53
CA ALA A 115 -9.45 4.90 12.75
C ALA A 115 -9.72 5.02 11.24
N ILE A 116 -10.98 5.19 10.81
CA ILE A 116 -11.31 5.30 9.39
C ILE A 116 -10.78 6.61 8.78
N ASN A 117 -10.84 7.71 9.50
CA ASN A 117 -10.27 8.97 9.05
C ASN A 117 -8.74 8.89 8.88
N LYS A 118 -8.06 8.17 9.79
CA LYS A 118 -6.62 7.93 9.63
C LYS A 118 -6.30 7.02 8.44
N TRP A 119 -7.13 6.02 8.16
CA TRP A 119 -6.99 5.21 6.95
C TRP A 119 -7.16 6.02 5.67
N GLU A 120 -8.12 6.93 5.64
CA GLU A 120 -8.35 7.86 4.54
C GLU A 120 -7.12 8.77 4.33
N GLU A 121 -6.63 9.40 5.40
CA GLU A 121 -5.43 10.24 5.35
C GLU A 121 -4.20 9.49 4.81
N ILE A 122 -3.96 8.26 5.28
CA ILE A 122 -2.86 7.43 4.78
C ILE A 122 -3.02 7.13 3.29
N ALA A 123 -4.23 6.80 2.86
CA ALA A 123 -4.50 6.50 1.47
C ALA A 123 -4.33 7.73 0.56
N GLU A 124 -4.81 8.89 1.00
CA GLU A 124 -4.61 10.16 0.30
C GLU A 124 -3.12 10.50 0.15
N GLN A 125 -2.33 10.30 1.19
CA GLN A 125 -0.88 10.49 1.10
C GLN A 125 -0.25 9.54 0.08
N CYS A 126 -0.64 8.26 0.07
CA CYS A 126 -0.14 7.30 -0.92
C CYS A 126 -0.51 7.71 -2.35
N PHE A 127 -1.77 8.13 -2.59
CA PHE A 127 -2.21 8.53 -3.94
C PHE A 127 -1.57 9.84 -4.40
N ASN A 128 -1.45 10.82 -3.51
CA ASN A 128 -0.88 12.14 -3.84
C ASN A 128 0.62 12.09 -4.12
N HIS A 129 1.33 11.08 -3.59
CA HIS A 129 2.77 10.88 -3.83
C HIS A 129 3.07 9.75 -4.81
N ALA A 130 2.04 9.08 -5.33
CA ALA A 130 2.25 8.05 -6.33
C ALA A 130 2.70 8.66 -7.66
N ASP A 131 3.78 8.13 -8.24
CA ASP A 131 4.20 8.48 -9.60
C ASP A 131 3.21 7.90 -10.62
N MET A 132 2.55 6.80 -10.28
CA MET A 132 1.51 6.21 -11.10
C MET A 132 0.50 5.42 -10.23
N ILE A 133 -0.78 5.58 -10.56
CA ILE A 133 -1.86 4.74 -10.03
C ILE A 133 -2.23 3.72 -11.10
N LEU A 134 -2.28 2.45 -10.72
CA LEU A 134 -2.56 1.32 -11.60
C LEU A 134 -3.95 0.74 -11.32
N PRO A 135 -5.02 1.23 -11.98
CA PRO A 135 -6.36 0.70 -11.82
C PRO A 135 -6.50 -0.67 -12.51
N ILE A 136 -7.21 -1.61 -11.86
CA ILE A 136 -7.38 -2.97 -12.41
C ILE A 136 -8.39 -3.04 -13.56
N CYS A 137 -9.17 -2.00 -13.80
CA CYS A 137 -10.18 -1.99 -14.87
C CYS A 137 -10.48 -0.57 -15.35
N LYS A 138 -11.07 -0.46 -16.56
CA LYS A 138 -11.44 0.83 -17.18
C LYS A 138 -12.35 1.70 -16.33
N HIS A 139 -13.24 1.10 -15.53
CA HIS A 139 -14.11 1.87 -14.64
C HIS A 139 -13.30 2.61 -13.56
N LEU A 140 -12.32 1.94 -12.97
CA LEU A 140 -11.45 2.58 -11.98
C LEU A 140 -10.48 3.58 -12.60
N ASP A 141 -10.05 3.35 -13.83
CA ASP A 141 -9.26 4.30 -14.59
C ASP A 141 -10.02 5.63 -14.77
N GLN A 142 -11.30 5.57 -15.13
CA GLN A 142 -12.16 6.76 -15.21
C GLN A 142 -12.35 7.47 -13.87
N VAL A 143 -12.34 6.73 -12.74
CA VAL A 143 -12.46 7.32 -11.40
C VAL A 143 -11.20 8.09 -11.01
N VAL A 144 -10.04 7.68 -11.48
CA VAL A 144 -8.74 8.33 -11.17
C VAL A 144 -8.47 9.53 -12.07
N THR A 145 -8.96 9.50 -13.31
CA THR A 145 -8.69 10.54 -14.31
C THR A 145 -9.69 11.69 -14.31
N ASN A 146 -10.82 11.56 -13.60
CA ASN A 146 -11.83 12.62 -13.43
C ASN A 146 -11.68 13.31 -12.07
#